data_e65ef192d94dfe732cb9d8e4cb07bb19
#
_entry.id   e65ef192d94dfe732cb9d8e4cb07bb19
#
_cell.length_a   1.000
_cell.length_b   1.000
_cell.length_c   1.000
_cell.angle_alpha   90.00
_cell.angle_beta   90.00
_cell.angle_gamma   90.00
#
_symmetry.space_group_name_H-M   'P 1'
#
loop_
_entity.id
_entity.type
_entity.pdbx_description
1 polymer ?
#
loop_
_entity_poly.entity_id
_entity_poly.type
_entity_poly.pdbx_seq_one_letter_code
_entity_poly.pdbx_strand_id
1 'polypeptide(L)'
;MERVARKLFTDLDAQKNFCEALIAESSKRTAVAWINEASNTPSFHVDSAEKPQWIPEWIDITGAEEQPGRSSEHESGKIYCLDPSSVFALAPLFSLLANEVKDEINLIIDMCAAPGGKGIVSWRNFKPQLIVANEVMNKRTAALISNYKRCSIAPSMITSCDPGLLASLVSAVADLVIVDAPCSGQSLLVKGMPAPGAFHRATIALNERRQRRILANSASLVRPGGYLLYATCTFSIEENEKNMYWFCKTFPDFVTLPVDTLAEFSSPHGRGDSYRLFPQHGYGAGAFACLLKRSGVAERLPIDERVAQVVSSVRPMWSAGVATG
;
A
#
# COMPACT_ATOMS: atom_id res chain seq x y z
N MET A 1 -1.65 22.26 -10.36
CA MET A 1 -0.82 21.31 -11.12
C MET A 1 0.57 21.85 -11.37
N GLU A 2 0.74 22.90 -12.16
CA GLU A 2 2.04 23.48 -12.56
C GLU A 2 3.01 23.73 -11.41
N ARG A 3 2.52 24.25 -10.26
CA ARG A 3 3.35 24.46 -9.09
C ARG A 3 3.96 23.17 -8.52
N VAL A 4 3.23 22.06 -8.59
CA VAL A 4 3.75 20.75 -8.17
C VAL A 4 4.75 20.27 -9.21
N ALA A 5 4.43 20.40 -10.51
CA ALA A 5 5.34 20.06 -11.60
C ALA A 5 6.70 20.78 -11.47
N ARG A 6 6.69 22.12 -11.20
CA ARG A 6 7.93 22.89 -10.98
C ARG A 6 8.77 22.45 -9.79
N LYS A 7 8.14 21.86 -8.78
CA LYS A 7 8.86 21.29 -7.63
C LYS A 7 9.46 19.90 -7.94
N LEU A 8 8.77 19.14 -8.79
CA LEU A 8 9.15 17.77 -9.13
C LEU A 8 10.24 17.72 -10.20
N PHE A 9 10.18 18.64 -11.15
CA PHE A 9 11.04 18.59 -12.34
C PHE A 9 11.71 19.94 -12.55
N THR A 10 13.01 19.94 -12.84
CA THR A 10 13.77 21.11 -13.24
C THR A 10 13.61 21.41 -14.73
N ASP A 11 13.41 20.37 -15.54
CA ASP A 11 13.21 20.45 -16.97
C ASP A 11 11.76 20.85 -17.32
N LEU A 12 11.61 21.78 -18.29
CA LEU A 12 10.31 22.31 -18.70
C LEU A 12 9.46 21.30 -19.48
N ASP A 13 10.09 20.45 -20.28
CA ASP A 13 9.39 19.42 -21.05
C ASP A 13 8.86 18.33 -20.10
N ALA A 14 9.64 17.95 -19.08
CA ALA A 14 9.19 17.03 -18.04
C ALA A 14 8.02 17.59 -17.23
N GLN A 15 8.03 18.91 -16.92
CA GLN A 15 6.90 19.57 -16.26
C GLN A 15 5.63 19.54 -17.14
N LYS A 16 5.78 19.82 -18.44
CA LYS A 16 4.69 19.80 -19.40
C LYS A 16 4.12 18.40 -19.56
N ASN A 17 4.97 17.41 -19.82
CA ASN A 17 4.58 16.00 -19.96
C ASN A 17 3.84 15.48 -18.72
N PHE A 18 4.30 15.83 -17.52
CA PHE A 18 3.59 15.48 -16.29
C PHE A 18 2.20 16.13 -16.21
N CYS A 19 2.08 17.42 -16.54
CA CYS A 19 0.80 18.12 -16.50
C CYS A 19 -0.18 17.56 -17.54
N GLU A 20 0.29 17.25 -18.73
CA GLU A 20 -0.51 16.62 -19.78
C GLU A 20 -0.97 15.22 -19.38
N ALA A 21 -0.08 14.39 -18.83
CA ALA A 21 -0.42 13.05 -18.37
C ALA A 21 -1.43 13.02 -17.20
N LEU A 22 -1.49 14.09 -16.38
CA LEU A 22 -2.47 14.21 -15.30
C LEU A 22 -3.91 14.41 -15.81
N ILE A 23 -4.09 14.99 -16.98
CA ILE A 23 -5.40 15.32 -17.56
C ILE A 23 -5.74 14.49 -18.78
N ALA A 24 -4.77 13.72 -19.31
CA ALA A 24 -5.02 12.80 -20.41
C ALA A 24 -5.97 11.69 -19.98
N GLU A 25 -6.83 11.26 -20.89
CA GLU A 25 -7.57 10.02 -20.70
C GLU A 25 -6.55 8.86 -20.60
N SER A 26 -6.34 8.37 -19.38
CA SER A 26 -5.45 7.24 -19.18
C SER A 26 -6.06 5.97 -19.77
N SER A 27 -5.25 5.16 -20.45
CA SER A 27 -5.64 3.78 -20.76
C SER A 27 -5.96 3.08 -19.42
N LYS A 28 -7.22 2.70 -19.22
CA LYS A 28 -7.73 2.11 -17.97
C LYS A 28 -7.26 0.65 -17.81
N ARG A 29 -5.95 0.41 -17.90
CA ARG A 29 -5.39 -0.90 -17.60
C ARG A 29 -5.71 -1.30 -16.17
N THR A 30 -6.05 -2.57 -15.98
CA THR A 30 -6.34 -3.14 -14.66
C THR A 30 -5.29 -4.18 -14.31
N ALA A 31 -4.74 -4.09 -13.11
CA ALA A 31 -3.95 -5.16 -12.53
C ALA A 31 -4.89 -6.17 -11.86
N VAL A 32 -4.72 -7.43 -12.18
CA VAL A 32 -5.52 -8.56 -11.69
C VAL A 32 -4.65 -9.44 -10.82
N ALA A 33 -4.80 -9.32 -9.52
CA ALA A 33 -4.09 -10.16 -8.55
C ALA A 33 -4.86 -11.47 -8.34
N TRP A 34 -4.22 -12.60 -8.63
CA TRP A 34 -4.74 -13.93 -8.33
C TRP A 34 -4.51 -14.26 -6.86
N ILE A 35 -5.61 -14.34 -6.11
CA ILE A 35 -5.56 -14.52 -4.64
C ILE A 35 -5.27 -15.98 -4.28
N ASN A 36 -5.79 -16.91 -5.07
CA ASN A 36 -5.52 -18.32 -4.98
C ASN A 36 -4.70 -18.77 -6.21
N GLU A 37 -4.94 -19.97 -6.71
CA GLU A 37 -4.30 -20.44 -7.95
C GLU A 37 -4.82 -19.68 -9.16
N ALA A 38 -3.91 -19.32 -10.07
CA ALA A 38 -4.28 -18.68 -11.33
C ALA A 38 -5.07 -19.67 -12.21
N SER A 39 -6.08 -19.16 -12.92
CA SER A 39 -6.77 -19.92 -13.95
C SER A 39 -5.90 -20.01 -15.21
N ASN A 40 -5.78 -21.17 -15.79
CA ASN A 40 -5.09 -21.35 -17.07
C ASN A 40 -5.87 -20.72 -18.25
N THR A 41 -7.18 -20.49 -18.06
CA THR A 41 -8.07 -19.89 -19.05
C THR A 41 -8.99 -18.87 -18.37
N PRO A 42 -8.50 -17.65 -18.07
CA PRO A 42 -9.33 -16.61 -17.49
C PRO A 42 -10.43 -16.17 -18.48
N SER A 43 -11.59 -15.74 -17.96
CA SER A 43 -12.71 -15.26 -18.76
C SER A 43 -12.50 -13.83 -19.33
N PHE A 44 -11.33 -13.27 -19.14
CA PHE A 44 -10.89 -11.97 -19.68
C PHE A 44 -9.53 -12.12 -20.35
N HIS A 45 -9.22 -11.21 -21.28
CA HIS A 45 -7.93 -11.22 -21.98
C HIS A 45 -6.83 -10.59 -21.11
N VAL A 46 -5.72 -11.30 -20.97
CA VAL A 46 -4.50 -10.80 -20.31
C VAL A 46 -3.60 -10.20 -21.38
N ASP A 47 -3.07 -9.01 -21.11
CA ASP A 47 -2.12 -8.37 -22.01
C ASP A 47 -0.84 -9.21 -22.08
N SER A 48 -0.47 -9.61 -23.30
CA SER A 48 0.75 -10.41 -23.53
C SER A 48 2.03 -9.58 -23.55
N ALA A 49 1.94 -8.26 -23.37
CA ALA A 49 3.11 -7.41 -23.26
C ALA A 49 3.98 -7.80 -22.05
N GLU A 50 5.28 -7.64 -22.19
CA GLU A 50 6.24 -7.92 -21.12
C GLU A 50 5.91 -7.07 -19.88
N LYS A 51 5.71 -7.75 -18.76
CA LYS A 51 5.41 -7.09 -17.48
C LYS A 51 6.69 -6.48 -16.89
N PRO A 52 6.63 -5.27 -16.30
CA PRO A 52 7.74 -4.75 -15.52
C PRO A 52 8.18 -5.72 -14.42
N GLN A 53 9.48 -5.77 -14.14
CA GLN A 53 10.07 -6.69 -13.15
C GLN A 53 9.51 -6.53 -11.73
N TRP A 54 8.94 -5.36 -11.41
CA TRP A 54 8.31 -5.10 -10.11
C TRP A 54 6.89 -5.67 -9.99
N ILE A 55 6.31 -6.25 -11.06
CA ILE A 55 5.02 -6.94 -11.04
C ILE A 55 5.26 -8.43 -10.90
N PRO A 56 4.85 -9.09 -9.82
CA PRO A 56 5.03 -10.53 -9.65
C PRO A 56 4.21 -11.33 -10.66
N GLU A 57 4.63 -12.58 -10.93
CA GLU A 57 4.02 -13.45 -11.94
C GLU A 57 2.51 -13.69 -11.73
N TRP A 58 2.08 -13.74 -10.47
CA TRP A 58 0.67 -13.96 -10.10
C TRP A 58 -0.21 -12.69 -10.19
N ILE A 59 0.30 -11.59 -10.73
CA ILE A 59 -0.47 -10.40 -11.06
C ILE A 59 -0.42 -10.21 -12.57
N ASP A 60 -1.58 -10.24 -13.21
CA ASP A 60 -1.73 -9.95 -14.63
C ASP A 60 -2.12 -8.51 -14.88
N ILE A 61 -1.86 -8.02 -16.08
CA ILE A 61 -2.32 -6.72 -16.56
C ILE A 61 -3.29 -6.97 -17.71
N THR A 62 -4.45 -6.31 -17.68
CA THR A 62 -5.43 -6.38 -18.77
C THR A 62 -5.44 -5.09 -19.57
N GLY A 63 -5.87 -5.19 -20.84
CA GLY A 63 -6.10 -4.04 -21.69
C GLY A 63 -7.23 -3.13 -21.16
N ALA A 64 -7.33 -1.94 -21.76
CA ALA A 64 -8.31 -0.93 -21.35
C ALA A 64 -9.78 -1.33 -21.56
N GLU A 65 -10.03 -2.18 -22.57
CA GLU A 65 -11.38 -2.64 -22.94
C GLU A 65 -11.89 -3.77 -22.02
N GLU A 66 -10.99 -4.41 -21.27
CA GLU A 66 -11.33 -5.53 -20.40
C GLU A 66 -11.95 -5.07 -19.08
N GLN A 67 -12.92 -5.84 -18.60
CA GLN A 67 -13.62 -5.57 -17.35
C GLN A 67 -13.53 -6.76 -16.39
N PRO A 68 -12.30 -7.14 -15.91
CA PRO A 68 -12.13 -8.30 -15.06
C PRO A 68 -12.90 -8.21 -13.73
N GLY A 69 -13.25 -7.01 -13.28
CA GLY A 69 -14.12 -6.79 -12.13
C GLY A 69 -15.59 -7.24 -12.32
N ARG A 70 -15.98 -7.68 -13.52
CA ARG A 70 -17.30 -8.25 -13.83
C ARG A 70 -17.23 -9.75 -14.16
N SER A 71 -16.05 -10.33 -14.04
CA SER A 71 -15.83 -11.76 -14.34
C SER A 71 -16.32 -12.67 -13.21
N SER A 72 -16.55 -13.95 -13.54
CA SER A 72 -16.88 -14.98 -12.56
C SER A 72 -15.74 -15.20 -11.54
N GLU A 73 -14.50 -14.98 -11.96
CA GLU A 73 -13.33 -15.05 -11.09
C GLU A 73 -13.36 -13.94 -10.03
N HIS A 74 -13.80 -12.73 -10.41
CA HIS A 74 -13.99 -11.65 -9.44
C HIS A 74 -15.14 -11.95 -8.49
N GLU A 75 -16.30 -12.37 -8.99
CA GLU A 75 -17.46 -12.70 -8.16
C GLU A 75 -17.15 -13.79 -7.14
N SER A 76 -16.41 -14.83 -7.56
CA SER A 76 -16.00 -15.94 -6.70
C SER A 76 -14.80 -15.62 -5.79
N GLY A 77 -14.23 -14.41 -5.86
CA GLY A 77 -13.09 -13.97 -5.03
C GLY A 77 -11.75 -14.58 -5.41
N LYS A 78 -11.64 -15.24 -6.57
CA LYS A 78 -10.37 -15.78 -7.07
C LYS A 78 -9.38 -14.68 -7.42
N ILE A 79 -9.90 -13.51 -7.83
CA ILE A 79 -9.08 -12.35 -8.19
C ILE A 79 -9.49 -11.10 -7.42
N TYR A 80 -8.52 -10.19 -7.29
CA TYR A 80 -8.73 -8.81 -6.85
C TYR A 80 -8.19 -7.83 -7.90
N CYS A 81 -9.05 -6.89 -8.33
CA CYS A 81 -8.70 -5.89 -9.35
C CYS A 81 -8.14 -4.63 -8.70
N LEU A 82 -7.05 -4.11 -9.25
CA LEU A 82 -6.31 -2.95 -8.77
C LEU A 82 -5.92 -2.03 -9.94
N ASP A 83 -5.69 -0.77 -9.62
CA ASP A 83 -4.88 0.08 -10.49
C ASP A 83 -3.41 -0.39 -10.44
N PRO A 84 -2.69 -0.47 -11.58
CA PRO A 84 -1.28 -0.89 -11.59
C PRO A 84 -0.39 -0.05 -10.66
N SER A 85 -0.70 1.24 -10.44
CA SER A 85 0.03 2.06 -9.48
C SER A 85 -0.14 1.59 -8.03
N SER A 86 -1.24 0.89 -7.71
CA SER A 86 -1.41 0.27 -6.39
C SER A 86 -0.51 -0.97 -6.22
N VAL A 87 -0.22 -1.69 -7.32
CA VAL A 87 0.77 -2.78 -7.34
C VAL A 87 2.18 -2.20 -7.18
N PHE A 88 2.49 -1.10 -7.89
CA PHE A 88 3.76 -0.40 -7.72
C PHE A 88 4.00 0.03 -6.27
N ALA A 89 2.98 0.54 -5.60
CA ALA A 89 3.08 0.92 -4.19
C ALA A 89 3.42 -0.27 -3.26
N LEU A 90 3.12 -1.49 -3.68
CA LEU A 90 3.45 -2.74 -2.96
C LEU A 90 4.76 -3.40 -3.45
N ALA A 91 5.31 -2.96 -4.58
CA ALA A 91 6.50 -3.55 -5.16
C ALA A 91 7.69 -3.68 -4.17
N PRO A 92 7.92 -2.72 -3.24
CA PRO A 92 8.93 -2.90 -2.22
C PRO A 92 8.73 -4.12 -1.32
N LEU A 93 7.49 -4.57 -1.12
CA LEU A 93 7.21 -5.78 -0.34
C LEU A 93 7.55 -7.06 -1.11
N PHE A 94 7.42 -7.04 -2.44
CA PHE A 94 7.74 -8.21 -3.25
C PHE A 94 9.24 -8.51 -3.26
N SER A 95 10.08 -7.48 -3.09
CA SER A 95 11.54 -7.68 -2.97
C SER A 95 11.94 -8.41 -1.68
N LEU A 96 11.12 -8.38 -0.63
CA LEU A 96 11.37 -9.14 0.60
C LEU A 96 11.29 -10.65 0.37
N LEU A 97 10.54 -11.11 -0.66
CA LEU A 97 10.49 -12.53 -1.01
C LEU A 97 11.78 -13.02 -1.64
N ALA A 98 12.40 -12.20 -2.49
CA ALA A 98 13.66 -12.53 -3.14
C ALA A 98 14.82 -12.66 -2.12
N ASN A 99 14.69 -12.01 -0.96
CA ASN A 99 15.66 -12.01 0.12
C ASN A 99 15.39 -13.06 1.22
N GLU A 100 14.58 -14.09 0.94
CA GLU A 100 14.23 -15.18 1.87
C GLU A 100 13.53 -14.74 3.18
N VAL A 101 13.01 -13.52 3.22
CA VAL A 101 12.37 -12.93 4.41
C VAL A 101 10.88 -13.34 4.53
N LYS A 102 10.36 -14.09 3.56
CA LYS A 102 8.94 -14.44 3.48
C LYS A 102 8.41 -15.08 4.77
N ASP A 103 9.14 -16.03 5.31
CA ASP A 103 8.71 -16.80 6.49
C ASP A 103 8.81 -16.00 7.81
N GLU A 104 9.33 -14.79 7.75
CA GLU A 104 9.42 -13.88 8.90
C GLU A 104 8.20 -12.95 9.03
N ILE A 105 7.37 -12.82 7.99
CA ILE A 105 6.21 -11.93 7.97
C ILE A 105 4.94 -12.70 8.32
N ASN A 106 4.68 -12.86 9.60
CA ASN A 106 3.56 -13.64 10.14
C ASN A 106 2.43 -12.79 10.73
N LEU A 107 2.73 -11.55 11.13
CA LEU A 107 1.73 -10.60 11.64
C LEU A 107 1.80 -9.28 10.86
N ILE A 108 0.73 -9.00 10.10
CA ILE A 108 0.61 -7.79 9.28
C ILE A 108 -0.45 -6.87 9.90
N ILE A 109 -0.16 -5.57 9.99
CA ILE A 109 -1.14 -4.54 10.33
C ILE A 109 -1.22 -3.53 9.18
N ASP A 110 -2.41 -3.42 8.54
CA ASP A 110 -2.71 -2.40 7.54
C ASP A 110 -3.49 -1.26 8.20
N MET A 111 -2.85 -0.09 8.32
CA MET A 111 -3.34 1.03 9.14
C MET A 111 -4.45 1.86 8.48
N CYS A 112 -4.57 1.83 7.16
CA CYS A 112 -5.54 2.61 6.38
C CYS A 112 -6.13 1.74 5.26
N ALA A 113 -6.72 0.61 5.68
CA ALA A 113 -6.87 -0.56 4.84
C ALA A 113 -7.90 -0.44 3.70
N ALA A 114 -8.99 0.34 3.89
CA ALA A 114 -10.08 0.32 2.91
C ALA A 114 -9.67 0.89 1.53
N PRO A 115 -10.10 0.24 0.46
CA PRO A 115 -11.10 -0.83 0.37
C PRO A 115 -10.55 -2.27 0.54
N GLY A 116 -9.25 -2.45 0.85
CA GLY A 116 -8.66 -3.75 1.17
C GLY A 116 -7.56 -4.22 0.21
N GLY A 117 -7.35 -3.55 -0.92
CA GLY A 117 -6.48 -4.05 -1.97
C GLY A 117 -5.03 -4.31 -1.52
N LYS A 118 -4.41 -3.39 -0.78
CA LYS A 118 -3.03 -3.55 -0.33
C LYS A 118 -2.91 -4.67 0.71
N GLY A 119 -3.85 -4.73 1.67
CA GLY A 119 -3.89 -5.82 2.65
C GLY A 119 -4.12 -7.19 2.01
N ILE A 120 -5.06 -7.31 1.06
CA ILE A 120 -5.37 -8.56 0.33
C ILE A 120 -4.15 -9.06 -0.46
N VAL A 121 -3.51 -8.18 -1.22
CA VAL A 121 -2.30 -8.51 -1.99
C VAL A 121 -1.14 -8.90 -1.06
N SER A 122 -0.96 -8.18 0.05
CA SER A 122 0.07 -8.52 1.04
C SER A 122 -0.23 -9.87 1.72
N TRP A 123 -1.49 -10.16 2.03
CA TRP A 123 -1.90 -11.47 2.55
C TRP A 123 -1.59 -12.59 1.54
N ARG A 124 -1.89 -12.38 0.24
CA ARG A 124 -1.53 -13.35 -0.82
C ARG A 124 -0.02 -13.56 -0.90
N ASN A 125 0.74 -12.50 -0.75
CA ASN A 125 2.19 -12.52 -0.88
C ASN A 125 2.88 -13.29 0.26
N PHE A 126 2.47 -13.04 1.51
CA PHE A 126 3.16 -13.56 2.70
C PHE A 126 2.45 -14.73 3.38
N LYS A 127 1.13 -14.90 3.20
CA LYS A 127 0.32 -15.90 3.91
C LYS A 127 0.52 -15.83 5.43
N PRO A 128 0.32 -14.66 6.05
CA PRO A 128 0.59 -14.45 7.47
C PRO A 128 -0.35 -15.27 8.35
N GLN A 129 0.07 -15.51 9.61
CA GLN A 129 -0.80 -16.11 10.63
C GLN A 129 -1.93 -15.18 11.07
N LEU A 130 -1.74 -13.85 10.92
CA LEU A 130 -2.80 -12.88 11.12
C LEU A 130 -2.55 -11.61 10.31
N ILE A 131 -3.60 -11.11 9.65
CA ILE A 131 -3.64 -9.74 9.14
C ILE A 131 -4.72 -8.93 9.87
N VAL A 132 -4.32 -7.79 10.44
CA VAL A 132 -5.23 -6.80 11.03
C VAL A 132 -5.39 -5.64 10.06
N ALA A 133 -6.60 -5.43 9.58
CA ALA A 133 -6.94 -4.34 8.65
C ALA A 133 -7.72 -3.26 9.40
N ASN A 134 -7.11 -2.10 9.62
CA ASN A 134 -7.71 -0.98 10.34
C ASN A 134 -8.22 0.10 9.38
N GLU A 135 -9.45 0.58 9.57
CA GLU A 135 -10.03 1.69 8.82
C GLU A 135 -10.91 2.56 9.74
N VAL A 136 -10.46 3.78 10.00
CA VAL A 136 -11.17 4.71 10.92
C VAL A 136 -12.47 5.27 10.36
N MET A 137 -12.64 5.26 9.03
CA MET A 137 -13.84 5.79 8.39
C MET A 137 -14.91 4.71 8.24
N ASN A 138 -15.88 4.65 9.15
CA ASN A 138 -16.95 3.65 9.18
C ASN A 138 -17.65 3.42 7.83
N LYS A 139 -17.87 4.47 7.04
CA LYS A 139 -18.46 4.35 5.70
C LYS A 139 -17.63 3.54 4.70
N ARG A 140 -16.32 3.36 4.97
CA ARG A 140 -15.41 2.58 4.12
C ARG A 140 -15.21 1.15 4.61
N THR A 141 -15.53 0.86 5.88
CA THR A 141 -15.34 -0.48 6.46
C THR A 141 -16.23 -1.53 5.84
N ALA A 142 -17.43 -1.17 5.38
CA ALA A 142 -18.34 -2.10 4.69
C ALA A 142 -17.71 -2.68 3.41
N ALA A 143 -17.06 -1.84 2.59
CA ALA A 143 -16.37 -2.27 1.39
C ALA A 143 -15.15 -3.16 1.72
N LEU A 144 -14.41 -2.81 2.78
CA LEU A 144 -13.28 -3.60 3.28
C LEU A 144 -13.72 -5.00 3.71
N ILE A 145 -14.76 -5.09 4.54
CA ILE A 145 -15.34 -6.38 4.99
C ILE A 145 -15.83 -7.21 3.80
N SER A 146 -16.55 -6.58 2.85
CA SER A 146 -17.06 -7.26 1.66
C SER A 146 -15.93 -7.87 0.82
N ASN A 147 -14.86 -7.13 0.60
CA ASN A 147 -13.71 -7.60 -0.17
C ASN A 147 -12.94 -8.72 0.53
N TYR A 148 -12.74 -8.62 1.85
CA TYR A 148 -12.08 -9.68 2.63
C TYR A 148 -12.90 -10.97 2.66
N LYS A 149 -14.24 -10.86 2.82
CA LYS A 149 -15.15 -12.00 2.73
C LYS A 149 -15.09 -12.64 1.35
N ARG A 150 -15.26 -11.83 0.29
CA ARG A 150 -15.26 -12.31 -1.09
C ARG A 150 -13.98 -13.04 -1.47
N CYS A 151 -12.82 -12.50 -1.07
CA CYS A 151 -11.50 -13.08 -1.34
C CYS A 151 -11.08 -14.15 -0.30
N SER A 152 -11.94 -14.50 0.67
CA SER A 152 -11.67 -15.50 1.71
C SER A 152 -10.36 -15.24 2.47
N ILE A 153 -10.09 -13.98 2.82
CA ILE A 153 -8.86 -13.59 3.54
C ILE A 153 -8.96 -14.03 5.00
N ALA A 154 -8.19 -15.06 5.35
CA ALA A 154 -8.15 -15.63 6.70
C ALA A 154 -6.77 -16.23 6.99
N PRO A 155 -6.26 -16.18 8.25
CA PRO A 155 -6.83 -15.49 9.41
C PRO A 155 -6.76 -13.97 9.29
N SER A 156 -7.84 -13.28 9.63
CA SER A 156 -7.92 -11.82 9.54
C SER A 156 -8.85 -11.18 10.54
N MET A 157 -8.57 -9.93 10.93
CA MET A 157 -9.38 -9.06 11.75
C MET A 157 -9.56 -7.71 11.09
N ILE A 158 -10.78 -7.18 11.06
CA ILE A 158 -11.05 -5.80 10.62
C ILE A 158 -11.46 -4.97 11.81
N THR A 159 -10.79 -3.83 12.01
CA THR A 159 -11.01 -2.93 13.13
C THR A 159 -11.29 -1.51 12.64
N SER A 160 -11.85 -0.68 13.54
CA SER A 160 -12.04 0.76 13.31
C SER A 160 -11.51 1.54 14.51
N CYS A 161 -10.21 1.40 14.74
CA CYS A 161 -9.52 2.07 15.84
C CYS A 161 -8.83 3.35 15.39
N ASP A 162 -8.84 4.39 16.22
CA ASP A 162 -7.88 5.49 16.03
C ASP A 162 -6.45 4.93 16.07
N PRO A 163 -5.53 5.39 15.18
CA PRO A 163 -4.15 4.88 15.14
C PRO A 163 -3.42 4.95 16.50
N GLY A 164 -3.69 6.00 17.29
CA GLY A 164 -3.09 6.14 18.61
C GLY A 164 -3.64 5.13 19.63
N LEU A 165 -4.95 4.85 19.56
CA LEU A 165 -5.57 3.81 20.39
C LEU A 165 -5.01 2.44 20.02
N LEU A 166 -4.94 2.09 18.74
CA LEU A 166 -4.37 0.81 18.31
C LEU A 166 -2.93 0.65 18.79
N ALA A 167 -2.11 1.70 18.65
CA ALA A 167 -0.74 1.72 19.11
C ALA A 167 -0.58 1.58 20.64
N SER A 168 -1.57 2.05 21.42
CA SER A 168 -1.57 1.89 22.88
C SER A 168 -2.02 0.50 23.34
N LEU A 169 -2.84 -0.18 22.55
CA LEU A 169 -3.34 -1.53 22.87
C LEU A 169 -2.27 -2.61 22.58
N VAL A 170 -1.55 -2.43 21.46
CA VAL A 170 -0.54 -3.39 21.01
C VAL A 170 0.69 -2.63 20.49
N SER A 171 1.87 -2.97 21.00
CA SER A 171 3.12 -2.34 20.59
C SER A 171 4.18 -3.37 20.24
N ALA A 172 5.03 -3.07 19.27
CA ALA A 172 6.16 -3.91 18.85
C ALA A 172 5.78 -5.37 18.52
N VAL A 173 4.57 -5.60 17.96
CA VAL A 173 4.06 -6.94 17.65
C VAL A 173 4.13 -7.29 16.16
N ALA A 174 4.01 -6.29 15.28
CA ALA A 174 3.87 -6.52 13.85
C ALA A 174 5.22 -6.78 13.16
N ASP A 175 5.25 -7.79 12.30
CA ASP A 175 6.37 -8.03 11.39
C ASP A 175 6.37 -7.02 10.24
N LEU A 176 5.17 -6.63 9.78
CA LEU A 176 4.96 -5.64 8.74
C LEU A 176 3.79 -4.72 9.10
N VAL A 177 4.03 -3.41 9.02
CA VAL A 177 2.97 -2.39 9.07
C VAL A 177 2.86 -1.72 7.71
N ILE A 178 1.66 -1.67 7.16
CA ILE A 178 1.35 -0.98 5.89
C ILE A 178 0.64 0.33 6.22
N VAL A 179 1.14 1.41 5.66
CA VAL A 179 0.57 2.76 5.79
C VAL A 179 0.29 3.30 4.39
N ASP A 180 -0.85 2.87 3.79
CA ASP A 180 -1.41 3.51 2.59
C ASP A 180 -2.13 4.78 3.03
N ALA A 181 -1.36 5.85 3.22
CA ALA A 181 -1.81 6.99 3.96
C ALA A 181 -2.89 7.80 3.22
N PRO A 182 -3.94 8.26 3.93
CA PRO A 182 -4.84 9.25 3.36
C PRO A 182 -4.04 10.49 2.96
N CYS A 183 -4.17 10.91 1.71
CA CYS A 183 -3.36 11.96 1.09
C CYS A 183 -4.22 12.93 0.29
N SER A 184 -3.60 13.94 -0.32
CA SER A 184 -4.31 14.90 -1.18
C SER A 184 -4.92 14.26 -2.45
N GLY A 185 -4.51 13.04 -2.83
CA GLY A 185 -5.15 12.26 -3.87
C GLY A 185 -4.95 12.82 -5.29
N GLN A 186 -3.80 13.40 -5.57
CA GLN A 186 -3.53 14.05 -6.86
C GLN A 186 -3.62 13.09 -8.05
N SER A 187 -3.27 11.82 -7.87
CA SER A 187 -3.38 10.78 -8.91
C SER A 187 -4.83 10.40 -9.26
N LEU A 188 -5.81 10.77 -8.44
CA LEU A 188 -7.23 10.51 -8.74
C LEU A 188 -7.70 11.21 -10.02
N LEU A 189 -7.07 12.34 -10.39
CA LEU A 189 -7.36 13.03 -11.64
C LEU A 189 -7.09 12.14 -12.86
N VAL A 190 -6.00 11.39 -12.83
CA VAL A 190 -5.64 10.44 -13.91
C VAL A 190 -6.72 9.35 -14.07
N LYS A 191 -7.42 9.01 -12.97
CA LYS A 191 -8.54 8.05 -12.98
C LYS A 191 -9.87 8.68 -13.43
N GLY A 192 -9.87 9.95 -13.81
CA GLY A 192 -11.10 10.70 -14.11
C GLY A 192 -11.98 10.95 -12.87
N MET A 193 -11.41 10.81 -11.66
CA MET A 193 -12.14 11.02 -10.41
C MET A 193 -11.95 12.46 -9.91
N PRO A 194 -12.99 13.07 -9.33
CA PRO A 194 -12.87 14.41 -8.77
C PRO A 194 -11.89 14.41 -7.58
N ALA A 195 -10.93 15.33 -7.62
CA ALA A 195 -9.97 15.55 -6.53
C ALA A 195 -9.94 17.05 -6.12
N PRO A 196 -11.05 17.57 -5.55
CA PRO A 196 -11.15 19.00 -5.23
C PRO A 196 -10.10 19.37 -4.17
N GLY A 197 -9.35 20.45 -4.47
CA GLY A 197 -8.31 20.94 -3.57
C GLY A 197 -7.04 20.09 -3.49
N ALA A 198 -6.87 19.05 -4.30
CA ALA A 198 -5.71 18.14 -4.26
C ALA A 198 -4.35 18.86 -4.40
N PHE A 199 -4.33 20.00 -5.10
CA PHE A 199 -3.13 20.83 -5.28
C PHE A 199 -3.12 22.06 -4.37
N HIS A 200 -4.12 22.23 -3.49
CA HIS A 200 -4.18 23.39 -2.59
C HIS A 200 -3.22 23.21 -1.41
N ARG A 201 -2.50 24.27 -1.06
CA ARG A 201 -1.48 24.25 0.01
C ARG A 201 -2.01 23.78 1.35
N ALA A 202 -3.21 24.24 1.73
CA ALA A 202 -3.81 23.88 3.01
C ALA A 202 -4.18 22.39 3.06
N THR A 203 -4.69 21.82 1.96
CA THR A 203 -5.00 20.39 1.85
C THR A 203 -3.74 19.56 2.00
N ILE A 204 -2.67 19.92 1.29
CA ILE A 204 -1.37 19.25 1.38
C ILE A 204 -0.83 19.31 2.81
N ALA A 205 -0.80 20.51 3.43
CA ALA A 205 -0.28 20.68 4.79
C ALA A 205 -1.12 19.95 5.87
N LEU A 206 -2.44 19.85 5.67
CA LEU A 206 -3.32 19.08 6.55
C LEU A 206 -3.01 17.59 6.46
N ASN A 207 -2.87 17.06 5.23
CA ASN A 207 -2.55 15.65 5.02
C ASN A 207 -1.14 15.31 5.49
N GLU A 208 -0.13 16.17 5.24
CA GLU A 208 1.23 16.00 5.76
C GLU A 208 1.22 15.77 7.28
N ARG A 209 0.53 16.63 8.04
CA ARG A 209 0.42 16.51 9.52
C ARG A 209 -0.32 15.24 9.94
N ARG A 210 -1.42 14.91 9.24
CA ARG A 210 -2.20 13.69 9.50
C ARG A 210 -1.36 12.43 9.26
N GLN A 211 -0.61 12.40 8.18
CA GLN A 211 0.28 11.31 7.81
C GLN A 211 1.39 11.13 8.84
N ARG A 212 2.01 12.21 9.33
CA ARG A 212 3.00 12.13 10.41
C ARG A 212 2.43 11.51 11.69
N ARG A 213 1.21 11.87 12.06
CA ARG A 213 0.54 11.25 13.22
C ARG A 213 0.33 9.75 13.00
N ILE A 214 -0.13 9.33 11.82
CA ILE A 214 -0.32 7.91 11.48
C ILE A 214 1.04 7.18 11.51
N LEU A 215 2.06 7.73 10.87
CA LEU A 215 3.41 7.17 10.82
C LEU A 215 4.02 7.01 12.23
N ALA A 216 3.89 8.01 13.11
CA ALA A 216 4.39 7.94 14.48
C ALA A 216 3.75 6.79 15.27
N ASN A 217 2.42 6.63 15.15
CA ASN A 217 1.72 5.53 15.79
C ASN A 217 2.08 4.17 15.16
N SER A 218 2.27 4.14 13.84
CA SER A 218 2.68 2.93 13.12
C SER A 218 4.09 2.46 13.51
N ALA A 219 5.00 3.39 13.77
CA ALA A 219 6.36 3.06 14.21
C ALA A 219 6.37 2.22 15.50
N SER A 220 5.47 2.52 16.45
CA SER A 220 5.38 1.77 17.70
C SER A 220 4.82 0.35 17.54
N LEU A 221 4.06 0.09 16.47
CA LEU A 221 3.50 -1.23 16.17
C LEU A 221 4.52 -2.20 15.57
N VAL A 222 5.50 -1.67 14.83
CA VAL A 222 6.54 -2.49 14.18
C VAL A 222 7.46 -3.06 15.26
N ARG A 223 7.65 -4.38 15.29
CA ARG A 223 8.66 -4.99 16.17
C ARG A 223 10.09 -4.64 15.74
N PRO A 224 11.10 -4.71 16.61
CA PRO A 224 12.50 -4.67 16.18
C PRO A 224 12.78 -5.75 15.13
N GLY A 225 13.50 -5.37 14.06
CA GLY A 225 13.70 -6.22 12.88
C GLY A 225 12.52 -6.30 11.90
N GLY A 226 11.37 -5.72 12.24
CA GLY A 226 10.18 -5.66 11.35
C GLY A 226 10.25 -4.53 10.33
N TYR A 227 9.19 -4.42 9.52
CA TYR A 227 9.12 -3.55 8.34
C TYR A 227 7.95 -2.58 8.42
N LEU A 228 8.11 -1.42 7.80
CA LEU A 228 7.06 -0.44 7.56
C LEU A 228 7.06 -0.05 6.09
N LEU A 229 5.92 -0.24 5.41
CA LEU A 229 5.69 0.30 4.08
C LEU A 229 4.89 1.60 4.19
N TYR A 230 5.42 2.69 3.68
CA TYR A 230 4.69 3.94 3.49
C TYR A 230 4.36 4.13 2.02
N ALA A 231 3.08 4.39 1.71
CA ALA A 231 2.61 4.64 0.37
C ALA A 231 1.58 5.77 0.32
N THR A 232 1.52 6.47 -0.80
CA THR A 232 0.51 7.50 -1.09
C THR A 232 0.16 7.50 -2.58
N CYS A 233 -1.00 8.06 -2.91
CA CYS A 233 -1.42 8.36 -4.27
C CYS A 233 -1.31 9.87 -4.58
N THR A 234 -0.30 10.56 -4.08
CA THR A 234 -0.03 11.98 -4.34
C THR A 234 1.37 12.21 -4.87
N PHE A 235 1.56 13.31 -5.58
CA PHE A 235 2.86 13.75 -6.11
C PHE A 235 3.52 14.82 -5.23
N SER A 236 2.88 15.21 -4.12
CA SER A 236 3.40 16.22 -3.21
C SER A 236 4.67 15.77 -2.51
N ILE A 237 5.76 16.54 -2.64
CA ILE A 237 7.01 16.30 -1.92
C ILE A 237 6.80 16.43 -0.40
N GLU A 238 5.88 17.31 0.02
CA GLU A 238 5.54 17.53 1.42
C GLU A 238 4.96 16.28 2.07
N GLU A 239 4.08 15.60 1.34
CA GLU A 239 3.40 14.38 1.82
C GLU A 239 4.26 13.10 1.66
N ASN A 240 5.28 13.15 0.84
CA ASN A 240 6.13 12.02 0.48
C ASN A 240 7.52 12.14 1.13
N GLU A 241 8.53 12.63 0.41
CA GLU A 241 9.92 12.62 0.86
C GLU A 241 10.17 13.44 2.13
N LYS A 242 9.45 14.57 2.31
CA LYS A 242 9.58 15.35 3.56
C LYS A 242 9.03 14.60 4.76
N ASN A 243 7.98 13.79 4.57
CA ASN A 243 7.48 12.92 5.62
C ASN A 243 8.46 11.79 5.93
N MET A 244 9.09 11.19 4.92
CA MET A 244 10.11 10.16 5.14
C MET A 244 11.35 10.73 5.82
N TYR A 245 11.82 11.90 5.39
CA TYR A 245 12.93 12.58 6.06
C TYR A 245 12.62 12.90 7.54
N TRP A 246 11.42 13.44 7.81
CA TRP A 246 10.96 13.69 9.17
C TRP A 246 10.88 12.39 9.97
N PHE A 247 10.36 11.32 9.39
CA PHE A 247 10.18 10.03 10.04
C PHE A 247 11.55 9.43 10.46
N CYS A 248 12.48 9.29 9.54
CA CYS A 248 13.81 8.75 9.85
C CYS A 248 14.60 9.63 10.85
N LYS A 249 14.38 10.96 10.85
CA LYS A 249 14.96 11.85 11.85
C LYS A 249 14.34 11.66 13.23
N THR A 250 13.04 11.39 13.31
CA THR A 250 12.28 11.23 14.57
C THR A 250 12.45 9.82 15.15
N PHE A 251 12.55 8.83 14.29
CA PHE A 251 12.70 7.40 14.64
C PHE A 251 14.01 6.86 14.02
N PRO A 252 15.16 7.14 14.64
CA PRO A 252 16.47 6.81 14.06
C PRO A 252 16.78 5.30 14.04
N ASP A 253 15.95 4.50 14.68
CA ASP A 253 15.95 3.05 14.60
C ASP A 253 15.30 2.50 13.29
N PHE A 254 14.72 3.37 12.44
CA PHE A 254 14.24 3.00 11.12
C PHE A 254 15.19 3.48 10.02
N VAL A 255 15.49 2.57 9.09
CA VAL A 255 16.28 2.86 7.88
C VAL A 255 15.48 2.49 6.63
N THR A 256 15.60 3.29 5.56
CA THR A 256 15.02 2.95 4.26
C THR A 256 15.76 1.79 3.62
N LEU A 257 15.04 0.95 2.86
CA LEU A 257 15.62 -0.19 2.15
C LEU A 257 15.62 0.04 0.64
N PRO A 258 16.76 -0.22 -0.04
CA PRO A 258 16.81 -0.21 -1.48
C PRO A 258 15.99 -1.36 -2.09
N VAL A 259 15.41 -1.09 -3.26
CA VAL A 259 14.64 -2.05 -4.05
C VAL A 259 15.15 -2.01 -5.48
N ASP A 260 15.96 -2.96 -5.86
CA ASP A 260 16.68 -2.98 -7.14
C ASP A 260 15.73 -2.94 -8.34
N THR A 261 14.60 -3.65 -8.27
CA THR A 261 13.58 -3.66 -9.34
C THR A 261 12.87 -2.31 -9.52
N LEU A 262 13.07 -1.35 -8.61
CA LEU A 262 12.52 0.01 -8.66
C LEU A 262 13.60 1.09 -8.86
N ALA A 263 14.83 0.74 -9.16
CA ALA A 263 15.95 1.69 -9.27
C ALA A 263 15.66 2.84 -10.25
N GLU A 264 15.05 2.56 -11.40
CA GLU A 264 14.66 3.57 -12.40
C GLU A 264 13.56 4.55 -11.92
N PHE A 265 12.81 4.17 -10.87
CA PHE A 265 11.74 4.97 -10.26
C PHE A 265 12.21 5.71 -9.00
N SER A 266 13.51 5.71 -8.72
CA SER A 266 14.06 6.37 -7.53
C SER A 266 13.69 7.84 -7.48
N SER A 267 13.25 8.31 -6.30
CA SER A 267 12.90 9.73 -6.13
C SER A 267 14.14 10.60 -6.03
N PRO A 268 14.29 11.63 -6.88
CA PRO A 268 15.42 12.56 -6.80
C PRO A 268 15.31 13.53 -5.62
N HIS A 269 14.19 13.54 -4.88
CA HIS A 269 13.91 14.47 -3.80
C HIS A 269 14.11 13.88 -2.40
N GLY A 270 14.38 12.56 -2.32
CA GLY A 270 14.60 11.84 -1.07
C GLY A 270 16.04 11.94 -0.57
N ARG A 271 16.22 11.64 0.73
CA ARG A 271 17.52 11.38 1.37
C ARG A 271 17.63 9.91 1.80
N GLY A 272 17.00 9.03 1.05
CA GLY A 272 16.93 7.61 1.29
C GLY A 272 16.15 6.95 0.18
N ASP A 273 16.02 5.65 0.23
CA ASP A 273 15.40 4.86 -0.81
C ASP A 273 13.89 5.06 -0.79
N SER A 274 13.38 5.75 -1.80
CA SER A 274 11.97 5.96 -2.05
C SER A 274 11.69 6.08 -3.54
N TYR A 275 10.51 5.69 -3.96
CA TYR A 275 10.19 5.45 -5.37
C TYR A 275 8.93 6.18 -5.79
N ARG A 276 8.92 6.66 -7.04
CA ARG A 276 7.81 7.40 -7.63
C ARG A 276 7.40 6.81 -8.97
N LEU A 277 6.16 6.42 -9.06
CA LEU A 277 5.52 6.18 -10.34
C LEU A 277 4.77 7.44 -10.77
N PHE A 278 5.09 7.99 -11.92
CA PHE A 278 4.38 9.11 -12.50
C PHE A 278 3.41 8.64 -13.61
N PRO A 279 2.33 9.39 -13.91
CA PRO A 279 1.38 9.02 -14.96
C PRO A 279 2.02 8.85 -16.34
N GLN A 280 3.02 9.67 -16.68
CA GLN A 280 3.73 9.59 -17.95
C GLN A 280 4.56 8.31 -18.15
N HIS A 281 4.78 7.51 -17.09
CA HIS A 281 5.40 6.19 -17.24
C HIS A 281 4.45 5.14 -17.84
N GLY A 282 3.14 5.43 -17.92
CA GLY A 282 2.16 4.56 -18.58
C GLY A 282 1.70 3.34 -17.77
N TYR A 283 2.11 3.21 -16.51
CA TYR A 283 1.78 2.07 -15.63
C TYR A 283 0.70 2.40 -14.58
N GLY A 284 -0.26 3.25 -14.92
CA GLY A 284 -1.36 3.61 -14.01
C GLY A 284 -1.32 5.05 -13.53
N ALA A 285 -2.13 5.34 -12.51
CA ALA A 285 -2.41 6.72 -12.10
C ALA A 285 -1.25 7.41 -11.36
N GLY A 286 -0.27 6.65 -10.90
CA GLY A 286 0.86 7.15 -10.13
C GLY A 286 0.77 6.88 -8.64
N ALA A 287 1.93 6.66 -8.02
CA ALA A 287 2.10 6.35 -6.61
C ALA A 287 3.47 6.76 -6.09
N PHE A 288 3.58 6.85 -4.77
CA PHE A 288 4.83 6.91 -4.03
C PHE A 288 4.92 5.71 -3.11
N ALA A 289 6.13 5.15 -2.94
CA ALA A 289 6.41 4.06 -2.01
C ALA A 289 7.78 4.22 -1.36
N CYS A 290 7.86 3.85 -0.08
CA CYS A 290 9.09 3.75 0.69
C CYS A 290 8.99 2.59 1.68
N LEU A 291 9.94 1.67 1.62
CA LEU A 291 10.04 0.56 2.57
C LEU A 291 11.11 0.88 3.61
N LEU A 292 10.76 0.69 4.88
CA LEU A 292 11.66 0.92 5.99
C LEU A 292 11.79 -0.37 6.82
N LYS A 293 12.96 -0.58 7.39
CA LYS A 293 13.23 -1.65 8.37
C LYS A 293 13.55 -1.03 9.71
N ARG A 294 12.95 -1.53 10.78
CA ARG A 294 13.32 -1.18 12.15
C ARG A 294 14.54 -1.97 12.54
N SER A 295 15.60 -1.31 12.97
CA SER A 295 16.81 -1.95 13.47
C SER A 295 16.57 -2.62 14.84
N GLY A 296 17.50 -3.48 15.25
CA GLY A 296 17.45 -4.18 16.52
C GLY A 296 16.99 -5.63 16.38
N VAL A 297 17.47 -6.43 17.33
CA VAL A 297 17.06 -7.83 17.54
C VAL A 297 16.39 -7.84 18.90
N ALA A 298 15.06 -7.84 18.92
CA ALA A 298 14.37 -8.11 20.17
C ALA A 298 14.39 -9.62 20.45
N GLU A 299 14.35 -9.98 21.72
CA GLU A 299 13.88 -11.29 22.12
C GLU A 299 12.50 -11.50 21.48
N ARG A 300 12.41 -12.38 20.49
CA ARG A 300 11.17 -12.58 19.73
C ARG A 300 10.18 -13.28 20.64
N LEU A 301 9.15 -12.57 21.09
CA LEU A 301 7.95 -13.26 21.56
C LEU A 301 7.50 -14.21 20.45
N PRO A 302 7.16 -15.46 20.76
CA PRO A 302 6.61 -16.40 19.81
C PRO A 302 5.44 -15.78 19.05
N ILE A 303 5.30 -16.14 17.79
CA ILE A 303 4.23 -15.56 16.95
C ILE A 303 2.85 -15.78 17.57
N ASP A 304 2.59 -16.95 18.14
CA ASP A 304 1.31 -17.28 18.78
C ASP A 304 1.00 -16.34 19.95
N GLU A 305 2.00 -15.95 20.74
CA GLU A 305 1.83 -14.99 21.83
C GLU A 305 1.51 -13.58 21.30
N ARG A 306 2.18 -13.15 20.22
CA ARG A 306 1.92 -11.86 19.58
C ARG A 306 0.52 -11.80 18.96
N VAL A 307 0.10 -12.88 18.31
CA VAL A 307 -1.27 -13.04 17.78
C VAL A 307 -2.28 -13.03 18.92
N ALA A 308 -2.07 -13.79 19.99
CA ALA A 308 -2.93 -13.81 21.16
C ALA A 308 -3.05 -12.44 21.82
N GLN A 309 -1.94 -11.69 21.92
CA GLN A 309 -1.96 -10.31 22.43
C GLN A 309 -2.86 -9.40 21.58
N VAL A 310 -2.77 -9.48 20.25
CA VAL A 310 -3.60 -8.69 19.35
C VAL A 310 -5.06 -9.09 19.47
N VAL A 311 -5.37 -10.38 19.43
CA VAL A 311 -6.75 -10.90 19.48
C VAL A 311 -7.43 -10.54 20.80
N SER A 312 -6.73 -10.59 21.93
CA SER A 312 -7.27 -10.25 23.26
C SER A 312 -7.42 -8.75 23.49
N SER A 313 -6.57 -7.92 22.87
CA SER A 313 -6.51 -6.47 23.12
C SER A 313 -7.35 -5.65 22.14
N VAL A 314 -7.54 -6.14 20.91
CA VAL A 314 -8.19 -5.39 19.84
C VAL A 314 -9.57 -5.97 19.52
N ARG A 315 -10.62 -5.17 19.76
CA ARG A 315 -11.98 -5.59 19.42
C ARG A 315 -12.23 -5.46 17.91
N PRO A 316 -12.51 -6.57 17.19
CA PRO A 316 -12.78 -6.50 15.76
C PRO A 316 -14.22 -6.07 15.48
N MET A 317 -14.45 -5.41 14.35
CA MET A 317 -15.76 -5.25 13.71
C MET A 317 -16.15 -6.53 12.97
N TRP A 318 -15.17 -7.25 12.46
CA TRP A 318 -15.32 -8.52 11.77
C TRP A 318 -14.00 -9.31 11.82
N SER A 319 -14.09 -10.64 11.88
CA SER A 319 -12.93 -11.53 11.83
C SER A 319 -13.25 -12.82 11.07
N ALA A 320 -12.22 -13.48 10.55
CA ALA A 320 -12.29 -14.81 9.95
C ALA A 320 -11.07 -15.64 10.33
N GLY A 321 -11.29 -16.91 10.65
CA GLY A 321 -10.21 -17.86 10.98
C GLY A 321 -9.44 -17.50 12.26
N VAL A 322 -10.02 -16.66 13.14
CA VAL A 322 -9.45 -16.26 14.43
C VAL A 322 -10.33 -16.84 15.53
N ALA A 323 -9.73 -17.62 16.43
CA ALA A 323 -10.45 -18.09 17.63
C ALA A 323 -10.65 -16.87 18.56
N THR A 324 -11.86 -16.35 18.58
CA THR A 324 -12.28 -15.37 19.59
C THR A 324 -12.75 -16.16 20.80
N GLY A 325 -11.98 -16.10 21.91
CA GLY A 325 -12.37 -16.65 23.20
C GLY A 325 -13.60 -15.96 23.77
#